data_844f50ba14bfef896abfe33d040a7659
#
_entry.id   844f50ba14bfef896abfe33d040a7659
#
_cell.length_a   1.000
_cell.length_b   1.000
_cell.length_c   1.000
_cell.angle_alpha   90.00
_cell.angle_beta   90.00
_cell.angle_gamma   90.00
#
_symmetry.space_group_name_H-M   'P 1'
#
loop_
_entity.id
_entity.type
_entity.pdbx_description
1 polymer ?
#
loop_
_entity_poly.entity_id
_entity_poly.type
_entity_poly.pdbx_seq_one_letter_code
_entity_poly.pdbx_strand_id
1 'polypeptide(L)'
;CLATGIKTNNNVIGLAHDSTPVYSVASQLKQQGWGVGIMTTVTIDHATPSAHYAHAPSREDYYTIGTQLVESNFDFFGGAGFSRPIDQNDTTAPNLYDLAKEKGYTLAAGYADATKQLGSGKMILLPSNYRDKYTSYAGALPYAIDRTSVDLTLSQIVEVAIAQLSSYDRFFVMAEGGKIDYASHANDGATVLHEVMDFDSAIQVAYRFYEQHPDETLIVITADHETGGMALGNSDYVLNLKVLANQQCSLDKLSDQLSELHKKEGEKLQWEQVK
;
A
#
# COMPACT_ATOMS: atom_id res chain seq x y z
N CYS A 1 -3.17 -3.98 15.95
CA CYS A 1 -2.44 -3.73 17.20
C CYS A 1 -1.38 -2.62 17.05
N LEU A 2 -0.54 -2.62 15.98
CA LEU A 2 0.51 -1.61 15.79
C LEU A 2 -0.04 -0.18 15.80
N ALA A 3 -1.15 0.07 15.11
CA ALA A 3 -1.74 1.41 15.00
C ALA A 3 -2.30 1.96 16.31
N THR A 4 -2.72 1.09 17.24
CA THR A 4 -3.51 1.49 18.43
C THR A 4 -2.87 1.10 19.77
N GLY A 5 -1.90 0.18 19.77
CA GLY A 5 -1.35 -0.41 20.99
C GLY A 5 -2.30 -1.39 21.69
N ILE A 6 -3.50 -1.63 21.15
CA ILE A 6 -4.54 -2.46 21.76
C ILE A 6 -4.78 -3.72 20.93
N LYS A 7 -4.91 -4.88 21.57
CA LYS A 7 -5.24 -6.13 20.90
C LYS A 7 -6.66 -6.10 20.35
N THR A 8 -6.83 -6.64 19.15
CA THR A 8 -8.11 -6.76 18.45
C THR A 8 -8.37 -8.23 18.08
N ASN A 9 -9.55 -8.52 17.60
CA ASN A 9 -9.89 -9.81 17.01
C ASN A 9 -9.35 -9.91 15.56
N ASN A 10 -9.14 -11.13 15.08
CA ASN A 10 -8.76 -11.34 13.70
C ASN A 10 -9.83 -10.79 12.75
N ASN A 11 -9.43 -10.27 11.62
CA ASN A 11 -10.30 -9.71 10.57
C ASN A 11 -11.03 -8.40 10.94
N VAL A 12 -10.78 -7.83 12.11
CA VAL A 12 -11.45 -6.62 12.64
C VAL A 12 -10.51 -5.41 12.50
N ILE A 13 -11.06 -4.25 12.17
CA ILE A 13 -10.31 -3.01 11.98
C ILE A 13 -10.68 -2.01 13.08
N GLY A 14 -9.68 -1.51 13.81
CA GLY A 14 -9.82 -0.39 14.75
C GLY A 14 -10.80 -0.62 15.92
N LEU A 15 -11.16 -1.86 16.21
CA LEU A 15 -12.01 -2.21 17.34
C LEU A 15 -11.25 -3.10 18.32
N ALA A 16 -11.47 -2.94 19.62
CA ALA A 16 -10.99 -3.83 20.65
C ALA A 16 -11.71 -5.19 20.59
N HIS A 17 -11.29 -6.15 21.42
CA HIS A 17 -11.87 -7.50 21.43
C HIS A 17 -13.37 -7.53 21.80
N ASP A 18 -13.84 -6.51 22.51
CA ASP A 18 -15.25 -6.30 22.91
C ASP A 18 -16.04 -5.44 21.92
N SER A 19 -15.45 -5.17 20.74
CA SER A 19 -16.00 -4.33 19.66
C SER A 19 -16.07 -2.83 19.99
N THR A 20 -15.44 -2.35 21.06
CA THR A 20 -15.32 -0.92 21.31
C THR A 20 -14.34 -0.27 20.33
N PRO A 21 -14.67 0.90 19.73
CA PRO A 21 -13.75 1.64 18.88
C PRO A 21 -12.47 2.06 19.63
N VAL A 22 -11.31 1.84 19.00
CA VAL A 22 -10.01 2.25 19.54
C VAL A 22 -9.30 3.16 18.53
N TYR A 23 -8.86 4.31 19.01
CA TYR A 23 -8.25 5.32 18.14
C TYR A 23 -6.75 5.06 17.96
N SER A 24 -6.31 5.16 16.73
CA SER A 24 -4.90 5.02 16.36
C SER A 24 -4.05 6.20 16.84
N VAL A 25 -2.73 6.01 16.87
CA VAL A 25 -1.79 7.10 17.07
C VAL A 25 -1.95 8.19 15.98
N ALA A 26 -2.20 7.80 14.74
CA ALA A 26 -2.44 8.72 13.63
C ALA A 26 -3.65 9.63 13.89
N SER A 27 -4.79 9.03 14.31
CA SER A 27 -6.01 9.79 14.63
C SER A 27 -5.81 10.74 15.82
N GLN A 28 -5.07 10.31 16.85
CA GLN A 28 -4.78 11.15 18.01
C GLN A 28 -3.86 12.33 17.66
N LEU A 29 -2.85 12.11 16.81
CA LEU A 29 -1.96 13.18 16.35
C LEU A 29 -2.69 14.15 15.42
N LYS A 30 -3.58 13.66 14.56
CA LYS A 30 -4.44 14.52 13.72
C LYS A 30 -5.28 15.49 14.57
N GLN A 31 -5.88 14.99 15.66
CA GLN A 31 -6.65 15.83 16.59
C GLN A 31 -5.79 16.89 17.28
N GLN A 32 -4.48 16.69 17.37
CA GLN A 32 -3.51 17.65 17.91
C GLN A 32 -2.97 18.62 16.85
N GLY A 33 -3.49 18.58 15.63
CA GLY A 33 -3.09 19.49 14.55
C GLY A 33 -1.86 19.05 13.74
N TRP A 34 -1.40 17.80 13.91
CA TRP A 34 -0.31 17.27 13.10
C TRP A 34 -0.78 16.99 11.67
N GLY A 35 0.11 17.14 10.71
CA GLY A 35 -0.07 16.58 9.38
C GLY A 35 0.01 15.04 9.45
N VAL A 36 -0.90 14.34 8.77
CA VAL A 36 -0.93 12.85 8.79
C VAL A 36 -0.97 12.29 7.40
N GLY A 37 -0.05 11.36 7.11
CA GLY A 37 0.02 10.63 5.85
C GLY A 37 0.05 9.11 6.06
N ILE A 38 -0.74 8.38 5.28
CA ILE A 38 -0.81 6.91 5.29
C ILE A 38 -0.56 6.40 3.88
N MET A 39 0.43 5.53 3.73
CA MET A 39 0.92 5.05 2.44
C MET A 39 1.10 3.55 2.42
N THR A 40 0.92 2.96 1.24
CA THR A 40 1.05 1.51 1.06
C THR A 40 1.34 1.15 -0.40
N THR A 41 1.87 -0.04 -0.64
CA THR A 41 1.96 -0.63 -1.99
C THR A 41 0.72 -1.45 -2.37
N VAL A 42 -0.22 -1.65 -1.44
CA VAL A 42 -1.53 -2.27 -1.69
C VAL A 42 -2.62 -1.20 -1.84
N THR A 43 -3.90 -1.55 -1.73
CA THR A 43 -4.99 -0.56 -1.75
C THR A 43 -5.01 0.26 -0.46
N ILE A 44 -5.40 1.54 -0.58
CA ILE A 44 -5.37 2.47 0.55
C ILE A 44 -6.39 2.15 1.64
N ASP A 45 -7.35 1.29 1.34
CA ASP A 45 -8.37 0.74 2.23
C ASP A 45 -8.09 -0.70 2.68
N HIS A 46 -6.87 -1.22 2.42
CA HIS A 46 -6.42 -2.51 2.95
C HIS A 46 -6.31 -2.48 4.48
N ALA A 47 -6.24 -3.64 5.12
CA ALA A 47 -6.32 -3.78 6.57
C ALA A 47 -5.27 -2.96 7.34
N THR A 48 -4.02 -2.95 6.89
CA THR A 48 -2.94 -2.22 7.58
C THR A 48 -3.12 -0.71 7.54
N PRO A 49 -3.28 -0.06 6.36
CA PRO A 49 -3.56 1.37 6.33
C PRO A 49 -4.86 1.72 7.04
N SER A 50 -5.92 0.92 6.87
CA SER A 50 -7.24 1.19 7.45
C SER A 50 -7.26 1.18 8.98
N ALA A 51 -6.41 0.38 9.62
CA ALA A 51 -6.28 0.38 11.08
C ALA A 51 -5.85 1.73 11.67
N HIS A 52 -5.36 2.66 10.85
CA HIS A 52 -4.96 3.98 11.28
C HIS A 52 -6.09 5.02 11.26
N TYR A 53 -7.21 4.75 10.55
CA TYR A 53 -8.29 5.72 10.37
C TYR A 53 -9.70 5.13 10.49
N ALA A 54 -9.87 3.82 10.42
CA ALA A 54 -11.19 3.20 10.34
C ALA A 54 -11.53 2.31 11.54
N HIS A 55 -12.85 2.09 11.70
CA HIS A 55 -13.44 1.16 12.66
C HIS A 55 -14.45 0.30 11.91
N ALA A 56 -14.15 -0.99 11.73
CA ALA A 56 -15.03 -1.90 10.99
C ALA A 56 -15.00 -3.30 11.61
N PRO A 57 -16.16 -3.99 11.71
CA PRO A 57 -16.24 -5.36 12.21
C PRO A 57 -15.61 -6.39 11.28
N SER A 58 -15.41 -6.02 10.01
CA SER A 58 -14.72 -6.84 9.01
C SER A 58 -13.81 -6.00 8.12
N ARG A 59 -12.61 -6.52 7.84
CA ARG A 59 -11.69 -5.91 6.85
C ARG A 59 -12.25 -5.95 5.42
N GLU A 60 -13.28 -6.75 5.17
CA GLU A 60 -13.93 -6.86 3.86
C GLU A 60 -14.99 -5.76 3.62
N ASP A 61 -15.29 -4.95 4.63
CA ASP A 61 -16.22 -3.82 4.54
C ASP A 61 -15.58 -2.61 3.82
N TYR A 62 -14.98 -2.87 2.66
CA TYR A 62 -14.12 -1.93 1.93
C TYR A 62 -14.79 -0.58 1.65
N TYR A 63 -16.08 -0.58 1.28
CA TYR A 63 -16.77 0.68 1.00
C TYR A 63 -16.92 1.53 2.28
N THR A 64 -17.32 0.91 3.38
CA THR A 64 -17.41 1.57 4.70
C THR A 64 -16.04 2.07 5.16
N ILE A 65 -14.99 1.26 5.00
CA ILE A 65 -13.61 1.62 5.33
C ILE A 65 -13.15 2.80 4.48
N GLY A 66 -13.41 2.75 3.17
CA GLY A 66 -13.07 3.82 2.24
C GLY A 66 -13.82 5.13 2.53
N THR A 67 -15.08 5.05 2.96
CA THR A 67 -15.83 6.22 3.43
C THR A 67 -15.15 6.84 4.66
N GLN A 68 -14.76 6.02 5.64
CA GLN A 68 -14.05 6.48 6.84
C GLN A 68 -12.65 7.04 6.53
N LEU A 69 -11.97 6.53 5.48
CA LEU A 69 -10.73 7.16 4.97
C LEU A 69 -10.99 8.62 4.60
N VAL A 70 -11.99 8.86 3.78
CA VAL A 70 -12.33 10.21 3.31
C VAL A 70 -12.77 11.10 4.47
N GLU A 71 -13.48 10.57 5.46
CA GLU A 71 -13.94 11.27 6.65
C GLU A 71 -12.86 11.51 7.69
N SER A 72 -11.77 10.74 7.68
CA SER A 72 -10.64 10.86 8.62
C SER A 72 -10.01 12.25 8.61
N ASN A 73 -10.17 12.96 7.50
CA ASN A 73 -9.55 14.26 7.25
C ASN A 73 -8.00 14.23 7.37
N PHE A 74 -7.36 13.08 7.16
CA PHE A 74 -5.92 13.00 7.06
C PHE A 74 -5.43 13.75 5.82
N ASP A 75 -4.18 14.15 5.80
CA ASP A 75 -3.68 15.12 4.83
C ASP A 75 -3.11 14.48 3.58
N PHE A 76 -2.66 13.23 3.72
CA PHE A 76 -2.09 12.48 2.60
C PHE A 76 -2.45 11.00 2.66
N PHE A 77 -2.85 10.45 1.52
CA PHE A 77 -2.91 9.03 1.27
C PHE A 77 -2.15 8.69 -0.01
N GLY A 78 -1.51 7.51 -0.06
CA GLY A 78 -0.84 7.05 -1.27
C GLY A 78 -0.90 5.53 -1.38
N GLY A 79 -1.21 5.03 -2.58
CA GLY A 79 -1.30 3.59 -2.84
C GLY A 79 -2.03 3.26 -4.13
N ALA A 80 -2.51 2.01 -4.25
CA ALA A 80 -3.12 1.53 -5.49
C ALA A 80 -4.54 2.07 -5.77
N GLY A 81 -5.19 2.71 -4.80
CA GLY A 81 -6.58 3.18 -4.91
C GLY A 81 -7.51 2.43 -3.96
N PHE A 82 -8.82 2.60 -4.15
CA PHE A 82 -9.83 1.92 -3.36
C PHE A 82 -10.11 0.51 -3.90
N SER A 83 -10.20 -0.48 -3.01
CA SER A 83 -10.58 -1.84 -3.37
C SER A 83 -11.99 -1.91 -3.94
N ARG A 84 -12.92 -1.21 -3.33
CA ARG A 84 -14.33 -1.14 -3.77
C ARG A 84 -14.80 0.31 -3.74
N PRO A 85 -14.59 1.09 -4.81
CA PRO A 85 -14.96 2.49 -4.85
C PRO A 85 -16.47 2.73 -4.95
N ILE A 86 -17.27 1.69 -5.24
CA ILE A 86 -18.74 1.72 -5.32
C ILE A 86 -19.32 0.77 -4.29
N ASP A 87 -20.38 1.21 -3.58
CA ASP A 87 -21.13 0.33 -2.71
C ASP A 87 -21.91 -0.69 -3.55
N GLN A 88 -21.71 -1.97 -3.26
CA GLN A 88 -22.41 -3.06 -3.97
C GLN A 88 -23.83 -3.27 -3.45
N ASN A 89 -24.15 -2.76 -2.26
CA ASN A 89 -25.44 -2.92 -1.61
C ASN A 89 -26.34 -1.69 -1.76
N ASP A 90 -25.74 -0.52 -2.04
CA ASP A 90 -26.48 0.74 -2.25
C ASP A 90 -25.96 1.45 -3.51
N THR A 91 -26.71 1.30 -4.61
CA THR A 91 -26.37 1.94 -5.90
C THR A 91 -26.55 3.47 -5.89
N THR A 92 -27.15 4.04 -4.84
CA THR A 92 -27.31 5.50 -4.67
C THR A 92 -26.14 6.12 -3.92
N ALA A 93 -25.31 5.32 -3.26
CA ALA A 93 -24.14 5.78 -2.56
C ALA A 93 -23.09 6.37 -3.53
N PRO A 94 -22.39 7.45 -3.16
CA PRO A 94 -21.42 8.10 -4.04
C PRO A 94 -20.21 7.21 -4.30
N ASN A 95 -19.59 7.36 -5.47
CA ASN A 95 -18.27 6.77 -5.70
C ASN A 95 -17.24 7.40 -4.74
N LEU A 96 -16.39 6.59 -4.10
CA LEU A 96 -15.42 7.06 -3.09
C LEU A 96 -14.43 8.08 -3.64
N TYR A 97 -14.07 8.02 -4.92
CA TYR A 97 -13.21 9.04 -5.53
C TYR A 97 -13.93 10.37 -5.68
N ASP A 98 -15.24 10.37 -5.96
CA ASP A 98 -16.02 11.61 -6.02
C ASP A 98 -16.26 12.16 -4.61
N LEU A 99 -16.57 11.30 -3.64
CA LEU A 99 -16.69 11.69 -2.25
C LEU A 99 -15.37 12.31 -1.73
N ALA A 100 -14.22 11.74 -2.10
CA ALA A 100 -12.93 12.32 -1.74
C ALA A 100 -12.73 13.73 -2.29
N LYS A 101 -13.09 13.97 -3.57
CA LYS A 101 -13.04 15.32 -4.16
C LYS A 101 -13.98 16.30 -3.44
N GLU A 102 -15.23 15.88 -3.15
CA GLU A 102 -16.20 16.69 -2.42
C GLU A 102 -15.69 17.07 -1.02
N LYS A 103 -14.93 16.18 -0.38
CA LYS A 103 -14.29 16.42 0.92
C LYS A 103 -12.96 17.18 0.83
N GLY A 104 -12.61 17.67 -0.36
CA GLY A 104 -11.46 18.53 -0.60
C GLY A 104 -10.13 17.79 -0.80
N TYR A 105 -10.15 16.50 -1.15
CA TYR A 105 -8.94 15.80 -1.58
C TYR A 105 -8.63 16.08 -3.05
N THR A 106 -7.39 16.42 -3.33
CA THR A 106 -6.81 16.38 -4.66
C THR A 106 -6.45 14.93 -5.01
N LEU A 107 -6.96 14.41 -6.14
CA LEU A 107 -6.59 13.09 -6.64
C LEU A 107 -5.44 13.24 -7.64
N ALA A 108 -4.23 12.95 -7.23
CA ALA A 108 -3.04 13.05 -8.06
C ALA A 108 -2.78 11.74 -8.81
N ALA A 109 -2.64 11.81 -10.12
CA ALA A 109 -2.47 10.66 -11.02
C ALA A 109 -0.99 10.43 -11.37
N GLY A 110 -0.29 9.65 -10.55
CA GLY A 110 1.13 9.36 -10.69
C GLY A 110 2.03 10.44 -10.09
N TYR A 111 3.33 10.11 -9.99
CA TYR A 111 4.33 10.93 -9.33
C TYR A 111 4.46 12.34 -9.94
N ALA A 112 4.53 12.44 -11.27
CA ALA A 112 4.71 13.73 -11.95
C ALA A 112 3.51 14.67 -11.82
N ASP A 113 2.30 14.14 -11.64
CA ASP A 113 1.11 14.94 -11.37
C ASP A 113 1.08 15.38 -9.92
N ALA A 114 1.40 14.49 -8.98
CA ALA A 114 1.45 14.80 -7.56
C ALA A 114 2.46 15.90 -7.24
N THR A 115 3.66 15.86 -7.84
CA THR A 115 4.69 16.89 -7.62
C THR A 115 4.27 18.27 -8.09
N LYS A 116 3.43 18.36 -9.13
CA LYS A 116 2.88 19.66 -9.62
C LYS A 116 1.77 20.20 -8.70
N GLN A 117 1.16 19.34 -7.92
CA GLN A 117 0.01 19.66 -7.06
C GLN A 117 0.39 19.79 -5.58
N LEU A 118 1.70 19.79 -5.25
CA LEU A 118 2.16 20.03 -3.88
C LEU A 118 1.59 21.35 -3.33
N GLY A 119 1.16 21.32 -2.08
CA GLY A 119 0.54 22.47 -1.41
C GLY A 119 -0.94 22.70 -1.75
N SER A 120 -1.59 21.81 -2.52
CA SER A 120 -3.00 21.90 -2.87
C SER A 120 -3.97 21.53 -1.73
N GLY A 121 -3.50 21.32 -0.52
CA GLY A 121 -4.29 20.82 0.62
C GLY A 121 -4.18 19.30 0.73
N LYS A 122 -5.29 18.63 1.07
CA LYS A 122 -5.30 17.17 1.22
C LYS A 122 -5.12 16.48 -0.13
N MET A 123 -4.33 15.40 -0.16
CA MET A 123 -4.01 14.68 -1.39
C MET A 123 -4.21 13.16 -1.25
N ILE A 124 -4.71 12.53 -2.31
CA ILE A 124 -4.62 11.09 -2.52
C ILE A 124 -3.79 10.84 -3.78
N LEU A 125 -2.58 10.27 -3.60
CA LEU A 125 -1.69 9.90 -4.70
C LEU A 125 -2.01 8.48 -5.19
N LEU A 126 -2.37 8.38 -6.43
CA LEU A 126 -2.86 7.17 -7.11
C LEU A 126 -1.98 6.82 -8.32
N PRO A 127 -2.00 5.59 -8.83
CA PRO A 127 -1.40 5.25 -10.11
C PRO A 127 -1.93 6.14 -11.24
N SER A 128 -1.11 6.40 -12.27
CA SER A 128 -1.51 7.26 -13.41
C SER A 128 -2.76 6.76 -14.13
N ASN A 129 -2.99 5.46 -14.10
CA ASN A 129 -4.15 4.80 -14.71
C ASN A 129 -5.29 4.50 -13.72
N TYR A 130 -5.34 5.12 -12.53
CA TYR A 130 -6.39 4.85 -11.54
C TYR A 130 -7.81 5.02 -12.08
N ARG A 131 -7.97 5.87 -13.10
CA ARG A 131 -9.27 6.14 -13.74
C ARG A 131 -9.84 4.91 -14.45
N ASP A 132 -9.00 4.00 -14.90
CA ASP A 132 -9.43 2.73 -15.51
C ASP A 132 -10.08 1.81 -14.46
N LYS A 133 -9.81 2.08 -13.19
CA LYS A 133 -10.32 1.36 -12.02
C LYS A 133 -11.37 2.15 -11.23
N TYR A 134 -11.89 3.23 -11.79
CA TYR A 134 -12.79 4.15 -11.10
C TYR A 134 -14.08 3.48 -10.59
N THR A 135 -14.54 2.45 -11.28
CA THR A 135 -15.74 1.70 -10.95
C THR A 135 -15.49 0.21 -10.69
N SER A 136 -14.23 -0.18 -10.61
CA SER A 136 -13.82 -1.58 -10.42
C SER A 136 -12.75 -1.70 -9.34
N TYR A 137 -12.44 -2.93 -8.95
CA TYR A 137 -11.37 -3.25 -8.00
C TYR A 137 -10.01 -2.69 -8.46
N ALA A 138 -9.35 -1.92 -7.60
CA ALA A 138 -8.09 -1.28 -7.93
C ALA A 138 -6.91 -2.27 -7.99
N GLY A 139 -6.95 -3.32 -7.18
CA GLY A 139 -5.80 -4.20 -6.98
C GLY A 139 -4.66 -3.51 -6.19
N ALA A 140 -3.51 -4.14 -6.13
CA ALA A 140 -2.29 -3.56 -5.56
C ALA A 140 -1.44 -2.87 -6.65
N LEU A 141 -0.41 -2.13 -6.26
CA LEU A 141 0.63 -1.68 -7.18
C LEU A 141 1.32 -2.88 -7.82
N PRO A 142 1.88 -2.77 -9.03
CA PRO A 142 2.68 -3.84 -9.61
C PRO A 142 3.83 -4.25 -8.70
N TYR A 143 4.19 -5.52 -8.68
CA TYR A 143 5.40 -5.97 -7.99
C TYR A 143 6.64 -5.24 -8.51
N ALA A 144 7.60 -4.97 -7.63
CA ALA A 144 8.82 -4.26 -7.98
C ALA A 144 9.58 -4.92 -9.14
N ILE A 145 9.60 -6.27 -9.19
CA ILE A 145 10.19 -7.04 -10.29
C ILE A 145 9.44 -6.87 -11.63
N ASP A 146 8.15 -6.54 -11.60
CA ASP A 146 7.28 -6.43 -12.78
C ASP A 146 7.09 -4.99 -13.25
N ARG A 147 7.48 -4.03 -12.43
CA ARG A 147 7.23 -2.60 -12.60
C ARG A 147 7.89 -2.04 -13.83
N THR A 148 7.22 -1.10 -14.44
CA THR A 148 7.74 -0.27 -15.55
C THR A 148 8.08 1.14 -15.03
N SER A 149 8.70 1.96 -15.88
CA SER A 149 9.08 3.35 -15.52
C SER A 149 7.91 4.31 -15.28
N VAL A 150 6.68 3.90 -15.62
CA VAL A 150 5.47 4.72 -15.42
C VAL A 150 4.73 4.37 -14.12
N ASP A 151 5.09 3.25 -13.50
CA ASP A 151 4.44 2.77 -12.29
C ASP A 151 4.99 3.48 -11.05
N LEU A 152 4.11 3.76 -10.10
CA LEU A 152 4.49 4.33 -8.80
C LEU A 152 5.36 3.37 -8.00
N THR A 153 6.36 3.92 -7.33
CA THR A 153 7.16 3.24 -6.32
C THR A 153 6.78 3.73 -4.93
N LEU A 154 7.02 2.91 -3.89
CA LEU A 154 6.80 3.37 -2.52
C LEU A 154 7.69 4.56 -2.17
N SER A 155 8.93 4.59 -2.66
CA SER A 155 9.85 5.71 -2.44
C SER A 155 9.31 7.02 -3.01
N GLN A 156 8.71 7.01 -4.20
CA GLN A 156 8.05 8.19 -4.79
C GLN A 156 6.85 8.65 -3.97
N ILE A 157 6.05 7.71 -3.46
CA ILE A 157 4.89 8.03 -2.61
C ILE A 157 5.37 8.69 -1.31
N VAL A 158 6.40 8.13 -0.66
CA VAL A 158 6.99 8.69 0.57
C VAL A 158 7.58 10.07 0.33
N GLU A 159 8.28 10.28 -0.80
CA GLU A 159 8.85 11.58 -1.16
C GLU A 159 7.77 12.66 -1.30
N VAL A 160 6.70 12.37 -2.02
CA VAL A 160 5.56 13.29 -2.16
C VAL A 160 4.88 13.55 -0.83
N ALA A 161 4.70 12.50 0.01
CA ALA A 161 4.09 12.64 1.33
C ALA A 161 4.90 13.57 2.24
N ILE A 162 6.22 13.38 2.32
CA ILE A 162 7.10 14.24 3.12
C ILE A 162 7.03 15.67 2.59
N ALA A 163 7.14 15.88 1.28
CA ALA A 163 7.08 17.21 0.66
C ALA A 163 5.74 17.91 0.94
N GLN A 164 4.61 17.18 0.86
CA GLN A 164 3.28 17.69 1.13
C GLN A 164 3.09 18.05 2.60
N LEU A 165 3.58 17.20 3.51
CA LEU A 165 3.38 17.33 4.95
C LEU A 165 4.40 18.26 5.62
N SER A 166 5.50 18.61 4.96
CA SER A 166 6.50 19.57 5.48
C SER A 166 5.98 20.99 5.64
N SER A 167 4.76 21.29 5.19
CA SER A 167 4.06 22.53 5.49
C SER A 167 3.48 22.60 6.93
N TYR A 168 3.41 21.46 7.62
CA TYR A 168 3.00 21.37 9.02
C TYR A 168 4.20 21.51 9.94
N ASP A 169 4.03 22.12 11.09
CA ASP A 169 5.06 22.19 12.15
C ASP A 169 5.48 20.80 12.63
N ARG A 170 4.56 19.85 12.57
CA ARG A 170 4.78 18.43 12.93
C ARG A 170 3.92 17.54 12.04
N PHE A 171 4.46 16.40 11.66
CA PHE A 171 3.70 15.42 10.89
C PHE A 171 4.04 13.98 11.31
N PHE A 172 3.12 13.10 11.01
CA PHE A 172 3.24 11.65 11.16
C PHE A 172 3.02 10.99 9.81
N VAL A 173 3.87 10.03 9.47
CA VAL A 173 3.70 9.20 8.28
C VAL A 173 3.79 7.72 8.66
N MET A 174 2.93 6.91 8.06
CA MET A 174 3.05 5.46 8.04
C MET A 174 3.19 5.02 6.59
N ALA A 175 4.22 4.23 6.31
CA ALA A 175 4.48 3.65 4.99
C ALA A 175 4.58 2.13 5.11
N GLU A 176 3.83 1.42 4.26
CA GLU A 176 3.74 -0.04 4.26
C GLU A 176 4.26 -0.62 2.94
N GLY A 177 5.18 -1.57 3.04
CA GLY A 177 5.56 -2.46 1.95
C GLY A 177 4.61 -3.66 1.87
N GLY A 178 3.31 -3.44 1.67
CA GLY A 178 2.28 -4.49 1.75
C GLY A 178 2.42 -5.59 0.69
N LYS A 179 3.15 -5.33 -0.39
CA LYS A 179 3.46 -6.35 -1.42
C LYS A 179 4.51 -7.36 -0.97
N ILE A 180 5.27 -7.09 0.09
CA ILE A 180 6.18 -8.07 0.71
C ILE A 180 5.34 -9.26 1.21
N ASP A 181 4.24 -8.98 1.89
CA ASP A 181 3.30 -10.00 2.39
C ASP A 181 2.69 -10.82 1.24
N TYR A 182 2.23 -10.19 0.19
CA TYR A 182 1.64 -10.88 -0.98
C TYR A 182 2.65 -11.83 -1.66
N ALA A 183 3.87 -11.36 -1.90
CA ALA A 183 4.92 -12.19 -2.50
C ALA A 183 5.32 -13.35 -1.57
N SER A 184 5.32 -13.11 -0.26
CA SER A 184 5.61 -14.13 0.76
C SER A 184 4.52 -15.20 0.83
N HIS A 185 3.24 -14.82 0.75
CA HIS A 185 2.12 -15.76 0.63
C HIS A 185 2.20 -16.64 -0.61
N ALA A 186 2.68 -16.07 -1.73
CA ALA A 186 2.93 -16.82 -2.96
C ALA A 186 4.19 -17.71 -2.92
N ASN A 187 4.99 -17.64 -1.85
CA ASN A 187 6.32 -18.27 -1.75
C ASN A 187 7.24 -17.87 -2.92
N ASP A 188 7.11 -16.66 -3.43
CA ASP A 188 7.87 -16.10 -4.53
C ASP A 188 9.12 -15.37 -4.01
N GLY A 189 10.19 -16.14 -3.73
CA GLY A 189 11.37 -15.65 -3.04
C GLY A 189 12.11 -14.51 -3.76
N ALA A 190 12.17 -14.50 -5.08
CA ALA A 190 12.81 -13.40 -5.81
C ALA A 190 11.96 -12.14 -5.73
N THR A 191 10.65 -12.25 -5.90
CA THR A 191 9.73 -11.12 -5.77
C THR A 191 9.76 -10.54 -4.35
N VAL A 192 9.82 -11.38 -3.30
CA VAL A 192 10.00 -10.92 -1.90
C VAL A 192 11.26 -10.04 -1.78
N LEU A 193 12.39 -10.48 -2.34
CA LEU A 193 13.62 -9.68 -2.28
C LEU A 193 13.48 -8.33 -2.99
N HIS A 194 12.84 -8.30 -4.16
CA HIS A 194 12.57 -7.06 -4.89
C HIS A 194 11.66 -6.10 -4.11
N GLU A 195 10.62 -6.63 -3.45
CA GLU A 195 9.71 -5.82 -2.62
C GLU A 195 10.42 -5.27 -1.36
N VAL A 196 11.29 -6.05 -0.72
CA VAL A 196 12.11 -5.57 0.41
C VAL A 196 13.08 -4.48 -0.04
N MET A 197 13.68 -4.59 -1.22
CA MET A 197 14.55 -3.55 -1.78
C MET A 197 13.77 -2.27 -2.15
N ASP A 198 12.53 -2.40 -2.61
CA ASP A 198 11.64 -1.25 -2.84
C ASP A 198 11.30 -0.55 -1.53
N PHE A 199 11.02 -1.32 -0.48
CA PHE A 199 10.79 -0.79 0.87
C PHE A 199 12.03 -0.10 1.43
N ASP A 200 13.22 -0.70 1.28
CA ASP A 200 14.50 -0.08 1.65
C ASP A 200 14.70 1.27 0.94
N SER A 201 14.34 1.34 -0.35
CA SER A 201 14.40 2.60 -1.11
C SER A 201 13.48 3.68 -0.52
N ALA A 202 12.33 3.31 0.00
CA ALA A 202 11.44 4.23 0.70
C ALA A 202 12.01 4.67 2.07
N ILE A 203 12.64 3.74 2.81
CA ILE A 203 13.37 4.06 4.04
C ILE A 203 14.49 5.06 3.77
N GLN A 204 15.22 4.92 2.67
CA GLN A 204 16.29 5.87 2.28
C GLN A 204 15.74 7.28 2.02
N VAL A 205 14.51 7.43 1.52
CA VAL A 205 13.87 8.74 1.40
C VAL A 205 13.64 9.37 2.79
N ALA A 206 13.07 8.59 3.71
CA ALA A 206 12.85 9.04 5.08
C ALA A 206 14.18 9.34 5.81
N TYR A 207 15.22 8.53 5.56
CA TYR A 207 16.53 8.73 6.16
C TYR A 207 17.21 10.03 5.67
N ARG A 208 17.09 10.38 4.39
CA ARG A 208 17.57 11.69 3.89
C ARG A 208 16.86 12.88 4.55
N PHE A 209 15.59 12.76 4.91
CA PHE A 209 14.89 13.76 5.69
C PHE A 209 15.45 13.81 7.13
N TYR A 210 15.66 12.65 7.76
CA TYR A 210 16.29 12.56 9.07
C TYR A 210 17.70 13.24 9.10
N GLU A 211 18.53 13.04 8.08
CA GLU A 211 19.86 13.66 8.00
C GLU A 211 19.82 15.20 8.02
N GLN A 212 18.70 15.78 7.54
CA GLN A 212 18.47 17.23 7.57
C GLN A 212 17.83 17.70 8.89
N HIS A 213 17.15 16.82 9.61
CA HIS A 213 16.38 17.10 10.83
C HIS A 213 16.65 16.05 11.94
N PRO A 214 17.92 15.79 12.33
CA PRO A 214 18.25 14.63 13.16
C PRO A 214 17.69 14.69 14.58
N ASP A 215 17.55 15.90 15.15
CA ASP A 215 17.06 16.10 16.51
C ASP A 215 15.52 16.16 16.60
N GLU A 216 14.84 16.15 15.46
CA GLU A 216 13.37 16.35 15.37
C GLU A 216 12.66 15.16 14.71
N THR A 217 13.40 14.14 14.21
CA THR A 217 12.85 13.03 13.45
C THR A 217 13.06 11.70 14.16
N LEU A 218 11.98 10.93 14.29
CA LEU A 218 12.02 9.54 14.73
C LEU A 218 11.58 8.64 13.57
N ILE A 219 12.43 7.69 13.17
CA ILE A 219 12.11 6.62 12.22
C ILE A 219 11.97 5.31 12.98
N VAL A 220 10.87 4.61 12.81
CA VAL A 220 10.62 3.29 13.36
C VAL A 220 10.40 2.32 12.20
N ILE A 221 11.21 1.27 12.13
CA ILE A 221 11.12 0.21 11.11
C ILE A 221 10.74 -1.08 11.83
N THR A 222 9.66 -1.71 11.41
CA THR A 222 9.16 -2.95 12.01
C THR A 222 8.40 -3.78 10.98
N ALA A 223 8.10 -5.03 11.31
CA ALA A 223 7.10 -5.85 10.64
C ALA A 223 5.91 -6.07 11.58
N ASP A 224 4.74 -6.35 11.02
CA ASP A 224 3.52 -6.70 11.75
C ASP A 224 3.48 -8.19 12.09
N HIS A 225 3.97 -9.06 11.21
CA HIS A 225 4.10 -10.51 11.38
C HIS A 225 5.07 -11.10 10.34
N GLU A 226 5.32 -12.35 10.49
CA GLU A 226 5.99 -13.21 9.52
C GLU A 226 4.96 -13.72 8.51
N THR A 227 5.40 -13.99 7.25
CA THR A 227 4.56 -14.56 6.20
C THR A 227 5.36 -15.50 5.31
N GLY A 228 4.82 -16.70 5.05
CA GLY A 228 5.37 -17.69 4.13
C GLY A 228 6.59 -18.47 4.61
N GLY A 229 7.14 -18.18 5.79
CA GLY A 229 8.22 -18.95 6.41
C GLY A 229 9.55 -18.92 5.67
N MET A 230 9.88 -17.82 4.97
CA MET A 230 11.15 -17.69 4.26
C MET A 230 12.33 -17.74 5.23
N ALA A 231 13.17 -18.76 5.11
CA ALA A 231 14.39 -18.92 5.89
C ALA A 231 15.60 -19.07 4.96
N LEU A 232 16.71 -18.43 5.34
CA LEU A 232 17.97 -18.54 4.62
C LEU A 232 18.80 -19.71 5.20
N GLY A 233 19.09 -20.67 4.36
CA GLY A 233 19.87 -21.87 4.70
C GLY A 233 19.03 -23.14 4.87
N ASN A 234 19.69 -24.27 4.69
CA ASN A 234 19.14 -25.61 4.84
C ASN A 234 20.15 -26.53 5.55
N SER A 235 19.83 -27.82 5.63
CA SER A 235 20.67 -28.82 6.31
C SER A 235 22.10 -28.95 5.74
N ASP A 236 22.35 -28.56 4.50
CA ASP A 236 23.63 -28.72 3.81
C ASP A 236 24.54 -27.49 3.95
N TYR A 237 24.14 -26.49 4.70
CA TYR A 237 24.86 -25.22 4.87
C TYR A 237 25.21 -24.50 3.56
N VAL A 238 24.47 -24.76 2.50
CA VAL A 238 24.65 -24.12 1.19
C VAL A 238 23.60 -23.04 0.98
N LEU A 239 24.04 -21.79 0.83
CA LEU A 239 23.19 -20.67 0.47
C LEU A 239 23.47 -20.26 -0.98
N ASN A 240 22.53 -20.52 -1.88
CA ASN A 240 22.64 -20.20 -3.30
C ASN A 240 21.61 -19.16 -3.76
N LEU A 241 21.71 -17.95 -3.24
CA LEU A 241 20.80 -16.84 -3.60
C LEU A 241 20.92 -16.41 -5.07
N LYS A 242 22.04 -16.72 -5.74
CA LYS A 242 22.23 -16.37 -7.16
C LYS A 242 21.17 -16.99 -8.08
N VAL A 243 20.55 -18.11 -7.69
CA VAL A 243 19.48 -18.74 -8.47
C VAL A 243 18.27 -17.82 -8.59
N LEU A 244 17.96 -17.05 -7.56
CA LEU A 244 16.83 -16.11 -7.55
C LEU A 244 17.01 -14.96 -8.55
N ALA A 245 18.24 -14.61 -8.91
CA ALA A 245 18.54 -13.58 -9.91
C ALA A 245 18.14 -13.99 -11.35
N ASN A 246 17.81 -15.27 -11.58
CA ASN A 246 17.34 -15.74 -12.89
C ASN A 246 15.84 -15.46 -13.10
N GLN A 247 15.09 -15.19 -12.06
CA GLN A 247 13.67 -14.86 -12.16
C GLN A 247 13.50 -13.45 -12.72
N GLN A 248 12.68 -13.31 -13.77
CA GLN A 248 12.49 -12.06 -14.51
C GLN A 248 11.12 -11.42 -14.30
N CYS A 249 10.20 -12.12 -13.65
CA CYS A 249 8.86 -11.61 -13.30
C CYS A 249 8.32 -12.35 -12.07
N SER A 250 7.28 -11.81 -11.47
CA SER A 250 6.58 -12.48 -10.38
C SER A 250 5.89 -13.77 -10.82
N LEU A 251 5.62 -14.66 -9.87
CA LEU A 251 4.82 -15.87 -10.15
C LEU A 251 3.41 -15.51 -10.61
N ASP A 252 2.82 -14.42 -10.10
CA ASP A 252 1.52 -13.94 -10.55
C ASP A 252 1.54 -13.58 -12.04
N LYS A 253 2.50 -12.77 -12.45
CA LYS A 253 2.66 -12.38 -13.87
C LYS A 253 2.97 -13.58 -14.77
N LEU A 254 3.80 -14.50 -14.31
CA LEU A 254 4.07 -15.75 -15.04
C LEU A 254 2.79 -16.57 -15.20
N SER A 255 2.00 -16.70 -14.14
CA SER A 255 0.71 -17.41 -14.17
C SER A 255 -0.27 -16.80 -15.16
N ASP A 256 -0.35 -15.46 -15.19
CA ASP A 256 -1.19 -14.74 -16.14
C ASP A 256 -0.73 -14.96 -17.59
N GLN A 257 0.59 -14.87 -17.86
CA GLN A 257 1.16 -15.11 -19.18
C GLN A 257 0.90 -16.55 -19.66
N LEU A 258 1.06 -17.54 -18.79
CA LEU A 258 0.77 -18.93 -19.10
C LEU A 258 -0.73 -19.15 -19.37
N SER A 259 -1.59 -18.50 -18.59
CA SER A 259 -3.05 -18.56 -18.77
C SER A 259 -3.48 -17.96 -20.11
N GLU A 260 -2.90 -16.83 -20.51
CA GLU A 260 -3.16 -16.19 -21.80
C GLU A 260 -2.65 -17.07 -22.97
N LEU A 261 -1.44 -17.62 -22.81
CA LEU A 261 -0.87 -18.51 -23.80
C LEU A 261 -1.71 -19.79 -23.98
N HIS A 262 -2.18 -20.37 -22.86
CA HIS A 262 -3.08 -21.53 -22.90
C HIS A 262 -4.42 -21.21 -23.56
N LYS A 263 -5.01 -20.02 -23.28
CA LYS A 263 -6.25 -19.57 -23.97
C LYS A 263 -6.04 -19.45 -25.47
N LYS A 264 -4.86 -19.02 -25.91
CA LYS A 264 -4.54 -18.81 -27.33
C LYS A 264 -4.24 -20.12 -28.06
N GLU A 265 -3.43 -21.00 -27.47
CA GLU A 265 -2.91 -22.22 -28.11
C GLU A 265 -3.72 -23.49 -27.74
N GLY A 266 -4.49 -23.47 -26.65
CA GLY A 266 -5.29 -24.59 -26.15
C GLY A 266 -4.41 -25.78 -25.76
N GLU A 267 -4.90 -27.01 -26.01
CA GLU A 267 -4.19 -28.24 -25.73
C GLU A 267 -2.93 -28.47 -26.59
N LYS A 268 -2.67 -27.57 -27.56
CA LYS A 268 -1.49 -27.63 -28.44
C LYS A 268 -0.26 -26.97 -27.83
N LEU A 269 -0.37 -26.38 -26.67
CA LEU A 269 0.73 -25.72 -25.99
C LEU A 269 1.88 -26.70 -25.73
N GLN A 270 3.06 -26.39 -26.28
CA GLN A 270 4.25 -27.20 -26.11
C GLN A 270 5.23 -26.51 -25.17
N TRP A 271 6.05 -27.29 -24.45
CA TRP A 271 7.03 -26.78 -23.51
C TRP A 271 8.01 -25.74 -24.13
N GLU A 272 8.36 -25.95 -25.39
CA GLU A 272 9.23 -25.04 -26.16
C GLU A 272 8.63 -23.65 -26.34
N GLN A 273 7.31 -23.48 -26.24
CA GLN A 273 6.60 -22.20 -26.37
C GLN A 273 6.51 -21.46 -25.03
N VAL A 274 6.85 -22.14 -23.94
CA VAL A 274 6.79 -21.59 -22.56
C VAL A 274 8.17 -21.11 -22.09
N LYS A 275 9.24 -21.62 -22.73
CA LYS A 275 10.61 -21.18 -22.46
C LYS A 275 10.82 -19.77 -22.98
#